data_ca0fdd6a7e26505095a5de9b77ef21ff
#
_entry.id   ca0fdd6a7e26505095a5de9b77ef21ff
#
_cell.length_a   1.000
_cell.length_b   1.000
_cell.length_c   1.000
_cell.angle_alpha   90.00
_cell.angle_beta   90.00
_cell.angle_gamma   90.00
#
_symmetry.space_group_name_H-M   'P 1'
#
loop_
_entity.id
_entity.type
_entity.pdbx_description
1 polymer ?
#
loop_
_entity_poly.entity_id
_entity_poly.type
_entity_poly.pdbx_seq_one_letter_code
_entity_poly.pdbx_strand_id
1 'polypeptide(L)'
;MSLVTAFYCEQAGSDPWLDDERLLALVRFDGCVATRPDPRVCPVALEELGRTATAEVWLGARPARIGFTEGIYHASDGEVLFLQLRLDEYAPDALQPLTAVAYRRLFAKARALGYPHFLRLWNYFPDINRACDGLERYRAFCAGRHQALAAELAEFEIRLPAASAIGTHGGGLQLYALAARQPGLQIENPRQVSAFHYPPQYGRRSPSFSRAALKD
;
A
#
# COMPACT_ATOMS: atom_id res chain seq x y z
N MET A 1 -2.65 11.15 -21.74
CA MET A 1 -1.78 9.94 -21.57
C MET A 1 -2.01 9.41 -20.18
N SER A 2 -2.09 8.08 -20.02
CA SER A 2 -2.23 7.48 -18.68
C SER A 2 -1.01 7.82 -17.83
N LEU A 3 -1.23 8.20 -16.57
CA LEU A 3 -0.18 8.54 -15.61
C LEU A 3 0.69 7.32 -15.28
N VAL A 4 0.06 6.15 -15.21
CA VAL A 4 0.66 4.85 -14.92
C VAL A 4 -0.13 3.77 -15.63
N THR A 5 0.53 2.69 -16.04
CA THR A 5 -0.13 1.49 -16.57
C THR A 5 0.07 0.36 -15.58
N ALA A 6 -1.04 -0.27 -15.16
CA ALA A 6 -1.01 -1.46 -14.32
C ALA A 6 -1.80 -2.59 -14.99
N PHE A 7 -1.24 -3.80 -14.95
CA PHE A 7 -1.89 -4.98 -15.49
C PHE A 7 -1.40 -6.24 -14.79
N TYR A 8 -2.18 -7.31 -14.88
CA TYR A 8 -1.83 -8.63 -14.36
C TYR A 8 -1.20 -9.49 -15.46
N CYS A 9 -0.24 -10.30 -15.09
CA CYS A 9 0.35 -11.34 -15.93
C CYS A 9 0.57 -12.63 -15.12
N GLU A 10 0.85 -13.74 -15.80
CA GLU A 10 1.30 -14.95 -15.14
C GLU A 10 2.67 -14.71 -14.51
N GLN A 11 2.83 -15.14 -13.26
CA GLN A 11 4.06 -14.88 -12.52
C GLN A 11 5.29 -15.56 -13.13
N ALA A 12 5.15 -16.78 -13.66
CA ALA A 12 6.23 -17.50 -14.32
C ALA A 12 6.84 -16.72 -15.51
N GLY A 13 6.05 -15.85 -16.15
CA GLY A 13 6.48 -14.98 -17.25
C GLY A 13 6.78 -13.55 -16.83
N SER A 14 6.91 -13.24 -15.54
CA SER A 14 7.01 -11.86 -15.08
C SER A 14 8.45 -11.31 -15.01
N ASP A 15 9.49 -12.16 -14.99
CA ASP A 15 10.89 -11.73 -14.89
C ASP A 15 11.35 -10.82 -16.04
N PRO A 16 10.94 -10.99 -17.31
CA PRO A 16 11.32 -10.07 -18.39
C PRO A 16 10.92 -8.62 -18.15
N TRP A 17 9.87 -8.36 -17.33
CA TRP A 17 9.48 -7.00 -16.98
C TRP A 17 10.53 -6.26 -16.15
N LEU A 18 11.45 -6.98 -15.49
CA LEU A 18 12.57 -6.36 -14.76
C LEU A 18 13.56 -5.63 -15.69
N ASP A 19 13.54 -5.92 -16.98
CA ASP A 19 14.38 -5.26 -17.98
C ASP A 19 13.71 -4.02 -18.61
N ASP A 20 12.40 -3.80 -18.37
CA ASP A 20 11.73 -2.56 -18.78
C ASP A 20 12.17 -1.40 -17.87
N GLU A 21 12.80 -0.39 -18.48
CA GLU A 21 13.27 0.79 -17.74
C GLU A 21 12.14 1.62 -17.10
N ARG A 22 10.91 1.45 -17.57
CA ARG A 22 9.72 2.12 -17.01
C ARG A 22 9.12 1.39 -15.81
N LEU A 23 9.64 0.22 -15.44
CA LEU A 23 9.08 -0.56 -14.35
C LEU A 23 9.22 0.17 -13.01
N LEU A 24 8.08 0.51 -12.41
CA LEU A 24 7.97 1.06 -11.07
C LEU A 24 7.93 -0.04 -10.01
N ALA A 25 7.16 -1.10 -10.27
CA ALA A 25 7.07 -2.25 -9.37
C ALA A 25 6.54 -3.51 -10.08
N LEU A 26 6.97 -4.67 -9.57
CA LEU A 26 6.48 -5.98 -9.89
C LEU A 26 5.98 -6.64 -8.60
N VAL A 27 4.67 -6.70 -8.41
CA VAL A 27 4.06 -7.31 -7.21
C VAL A 27 3.77 -8.78 -7.50
N ARG A 28 4.30 -9.69 -6.66
CA ARG A 28 4.12 -11.13 -6.76
C ARG A 28 3.32 -11.64 -5.58
N PHE A 29 2.17 -12.21 -5.86
CA PHE A 29 1.20 -12.55 -4.81
C PHE A 29 1.43 -13.91 -4.14
N ASP A 30 2.33 -14.74 -4.62
CA ASP A 30 2.73 -16.01 -3.99
C ASP A 30 3.85 -15.85 -2.94
N GLY A 31 4.33 -14.63 -2.71
CA GLY A 31 5.44 -14.33 -1.81
C GLY A 31 6.83 -14.65 -2.36
N CYS A 32 6.94 -15.11 -3.61
CA CYS A 32 8.24 -15.43 -4.20
C CYS A 32 9.05 -14.19 -4.57
N VAL A 33 10.31 -14.21 -4.23
CA VAL A 33 11.29 -13.21 -4.69
C VAL A 33 11.69 -13.51 -6.14
N ALA A 34 12.19 -12.50 -6.85
CA ALA A 34 12.72 -12.67 -8.20
C ALA A 34 13.94 -13.62 -8.20
N THR A 35 14.18 -14.28 -9.33
CA THR A 35 15.37 -15.11 -9.55
C THR A 35 16.66 -14.32 -9.41
N ARG A 36 16.63 -13.02 -9.75
CA ARG A 36 17.69 -12.07 -9.41
C ARG A 36 17.17 -11.04 -8.39
N PRO A 37 17.98 -10.63 -7.40
CA PRO A 37 17.59 -9.58 -6.47
C PRO A 37 17.30 -8.28 -7.22
N ASP A 38 16.07 -7.80 -7.11
CA ASP A 38 15.67 -6.50 -7.66
C ASP A 38 14.75 -5.81 -6.65
N PRO A 39 15.08 -4.59 -6.20
CA PRO A 39 14.27 -3.90 -5.21
C PRO A 39 12.89 -3.50 -5.71
N ARG A 40 12.62 -3.55 -7.01
CA ARG A 40 11.29 -3.31 -7.60
C ARG A 40 10.34 -4.49 -7.40
N VAL A 41 10.84 -5.66 -7.02
CA VAL A 41 9.99 -6.81 -6.72
C VAL A 41 9.38 -6.65 -5.33
N CYS A 42 8.05 -6.75 -5.27
CA CYS A 42 7.25 -6.66 -4.05
C CYS A 42 6.58 -8.03 -3.80
N PRO A 43 7.20 -8.96 -3.07
CA PRO A 43 6.60 -10.25 -2.77
C PRO A 43 5.52 -10.10 -1.70
N VAL A 44 4.30 -10.55 -1.98
CA VAL A 44 3.15 -10.55 -1.06
C VAL A 44 2.69 -11.99 -0.86
N ALA A 45 2.75 -12.49 0.36
CA ALA A 45 2.40 -13.87 0.69
C ALA A 45 0.87 -14.05 0.81
N LEU A 46 0.19 -14.17 -0.32
CA LEU A 46 -1.23 -14.50 -0.40
C LEU A 46 -1.42 -15.98 -0.73
N GLU A 47 -2.57 -16.52 -0.33
CA GLU A 47 -3.01 -17.83 -0.77
C GLU A 47 -3.53 -17.73 -2.21
N GLU A 48 -3.00 -18.57 -3.08
CA GLU A 48 -3.48 -18.65 -4.44
C GLU A 48 -4.82 -19.40 -4.51
N LEU A 49 -5.85 -18.71 -4.93
CA LEU A 49 -7.18 -19.30 -5.13
C LEU A 49 -7.38 -19.84 -6.56
N GLY A 50 -6.41 -19.62 -7.45
CA GLY A 50 -6.42 -20.00 -8.85
C GLY A 50 -5.42 -21.13 -9.17
N ARG A 51 -5.36 -21.48 -10.45
CA ARG A 51 -4.41 -22.49 -10.97
C ARG A 51 -3.04 -21.90 -11.33
N THR A 52 -2.94 -20.60 -11.46
CA THR A 52 -1.74 -19.90 -11.95
C THR A 52 -1.42 -18.72 -11.05
N ALA A 53 -0.21 -18.71 -10.53
CA ALA A 53 0.32 -17.58 -9.76
C ALA A 53 0.29 -16.30 -10.61
N THR A 54 -0.16 -15.22 -10.01
CA THR A 54 -0.37 -13.93 -10.68
C THR A 54 0.63 -12.90 -10.17
N ALA A 55 1.15 -12.09 -11.08
CA ALA A 55 1.93 -10.91 -10.77
C ALA A 55 1.23 -9.66 -11.31
N GLU A 56 1.41 -8.54 -10.64
CA GLU A 56 0.93 -7.22 -11.06
C GLU A 56 2.13 -6.35 -11.44
N VAL A 57 2.11 -5.86 -12.68
CA VAL A 57 3.17 -5.02 -13.26
C VAL A 57 2.72 -3.57 -13.24
N TRP A 58 3.58 -2.68 -12.72
CA TRP A 58 3.35 -1.23 -12.68
C TRP A 58 4.41 -0.51 -13.51
N LEU A 59 3.98 0.12 -14.61
CA LEU A 59 4.85 0.88 -15.51
C LEU A 59 4.54 2.36 -15.44
N GLY A 60 5.57 3.18 -15.29
CA GLY A 60 5.50 4.61 -15.48
C GLY A 60 5.39 5.01 -16.96
N ALA A 61 5.08 6.26 -17.22
CA ALA A 61 5.08 6.81 -18.58
C ALA A 61 6.50 7.07 -19.11
N ARG A 62 7.50 7.13 -18.24
CA ARG A 62 8.92 7.42 -18.51
C ARG A 62 9.82 6.44 -17.74
N PRO A 63 11.13 6.37 -18.08
CA PRO A 63 12.09 5.57 -17.32
C PRO A 63 12.07 5.89 -15.82
N ALA A 64 12.07 4.84 -15.01
CA ALA A 64 11.94 4.92 -13.57
C ALA A 64 13.28 5.26 -12.90
N ARG A 65 13.27 6.21 -11.98
CA ARG A 65 14.36 6.47 -11.04
C ARG A 65 14.11 5.66 -9.78
N ILE A 66 15.03 4.76 -9.48
CA ILE A 66 14.93 3.76 -8.42
C ILE A 66 15.80 4.18 -7.25
N GLY A 67 15.33 3.94 -6.02
CA GLY A 67 16.12 4.13 -4.82
C GLY A 67 15.66 3.24 -3.66
N PHE A 68 16.57 3.04 -2.71
CA PHE A 68 16.31 2.33 -1.47
C PHE A 68 16.96 3.10 -0.33
N THR A 69 16.18 3.49 0.65
CA THR A 69 16.66 4.25 1.80
C THR A 69 15.83 3.91 3.03
N GLU A 70 16.48 3.62 4.15
CA GLU A 70 15.81 3.36 5.43
C GLU A 70 14.76 2.24 5.36
N GLY A 71 15.02 1.19 4.58
CA GLY A 71 14.08 0.08 4.41
C GLY A 71 12.87 0.39 3.54
N ILE A 72 12.81 1.58 2.91
CA ILE A 72 11.79 1.94 1.93
C ILE A 72 12.40 1.88 0.53
N TYR A 73 11.87 0.99 -0.28
CA TYR A 73 12.09 1.00 -1.70
C TYR A 73 11.17 2.02 -2.37
N HIS A 74 11.67 2.70 -3.38
CA HIS A 74 10.87 3.62 -4.18
C HIS A 74 11.30 3.67 -5.63
N ALA A 75 10.34 3.89 -6.53
CA ALA A 75 10.58 4.15 -7.95
C ALA A 75 9.66 5.25 -8.45
N SER A 76 10.17 6.17 -9.26
CA SER A 76 9.36 7.26 -9.82
C SER A 76 9.72 7.56 -11.27
N ASP A 77 8.72 7.92 -12.08
CA ASP A 77 8.89 8.36 -13.46
C ASP A 77 8.88 9.90 -13.61
N GLY A 78 8.87 10.62 -12.47
CA GLY A 78 8.80 12.09 -12.42
C GLY A 78 7.39 12.64 -12.14
N GLU A 79 6.32 11.89 -12.37
CA GLU A 79 4.93 12.28 -12.09
C GLU A 79 4.33 11.46 -10.96
N VAL A 80 4.61 10.15 -10.94
CA VAL A 80 4.18 9.23 -9.90
C VAL A 80 5.35 8.63 -9.17
N LEU A 81 5.10 8.24 -7.94
CA LEU A 81 6.02 7.56 -7.05
C LEU A 81 5.36 6.28 -6.53
N PHE A 82 5.99 5.15 -6.78
CA PHE A 82 5.69 3.90 -6.12
C PHE A 82 6.61 3.74 -4.91
N LEU A 83 6.05 3.33 -3.76
CA LEU A 83 6.80 3.06 -2.54
C LEU A 83 6.41 1.69 -1.99
N GLN A 84 7.36 0.96 -1.44
CA GLN A 84 7.09 -0.23 -0.65
C GLN A 84 7.90 -0.24 0.64
N LEU A 85 7.28 -0.75 1.70
CA LEU A 85 7.85 -0.90 3.02
C LEU A 85 7.35 -2.21 3.63
N ARG A 86 8.27 -2.98 4.22
CA ARG A 86 7.93 -4.13 5.05
C ARG A 86 8.56 -3.95 6.44
N LEU A 87 7.78 -4.21 7.46
CA LEU A 87 8.20 -4.19 8.85
C LEU A 87 7.85 -5.53 9.49
N ASP A 88 8.83 -6.15 10.15
CA ASP A 88 8.59 -7.36 10.92
C ASP A 88 7.82 -7.03 12.20
N GLU A 89 6.86 -7.88 12.54
CA GLU A 89 6.07 -7.77 13.75
C GLU A 89 6.63 -8.74 14.79
N TYR A 90 7.25 -8.20 15.83
CA TYR A 90 7.92 -9.00 16.86
C TYR A 90 7.02 -9.37 18.06
N ALA A 91 5.84 -8.76 18.16
CA ALA A 91 4.86 -9.06 19.20
C ALA A 91 3.44 -8.92 18.66
N PRO A 92 2.49 -9.77 19.07
CA PRO A 92 1.13 -9.79 18.53
C PRO A 92 0.35 -8.49 18.75
N ASP A 93 0.65 -7.72 19.78
CA ASP A 93 0.05 -6.42 20.14
C ASP A 93 0.74 -5.23 19.48
N ALA A 94 1.84 -5.46 18.76
CA ALA A 94 2.63 -4.40 18.14
C ALA A 94 2.00 -3.79 16.87
N LEU A 95 0.94 -4.39 16.31
CA LEU A 95 0.39 -4.00 15.01
C LEU A 95 -0.07 -2.53 14.97
N GLN A 96 -0.73 -2.02 16.03
CA GLN A 96 -1.16 -0.62 16.06
C GLN A 96 0.01 0.37 16.02
N PRO A 97 1.01 0.33 16.92
CA PRO A 97 2.17 1.23 16.85
C PRO A 97 3.00 1.00 15.58
N LEU A 98 3.15 -0.25 15.13
CA LEU A 98 3.86 -0.59 13.90
C LEU A 98 3.22 0.07 12.68
N THR A 99 1.89 0.00 12.58
CA THR A 99 1.13 0.66 11.51
C THR A 99 1.33 2.16 11.54
N ALA A 100 1.24 2.80 12.71
CA ALA A 100 1.47 4.24 12.83
C ALA A 100 2.89 4.63 12.40
N VAL A 101 3.90 3.85 12.74
CA VAL A 101 5.30 4.06 12.30
C VAL A 101 5.42 3.89 10.79
N ALA A 102 4.87 2.80 10.22
CA ALA A 102 4.95 2.52 8.80
C ALA A 102 4.37 3.66 7.95
N TYR A 103 3.17 4.13 8.31
CA TYR A 103 2.50 5.23 7.61
C TYR A 103 3.30 6.52 7.70
N ARG A 104 3.76 6.94 8.90
CA ARG A 104 4.58 8.15 9.07
C ARG A 104 5.86 8.09 8.22
N ARG A 105 6.54 6.92 8.18
CA ARG A 105 7.74 6.74 7.36
C ARG A 105 7.44 6.89 5.87
N LEU A 106 6.36 6.26 5.35
CA LEU A 106 5.96 6.40 3.95
C LEU A 106 5.61 7.85 3.61
N PHE A 107 4.83 8.53 4.45
CA PHE A 107 4.45 9.94 4.24
C PHE A 107 5.66 10.86 4.26
N ALA A 108 6.57 10.71 5.22
CA ALA A 108 7.80 11.49 5.29
C ALA A 108 8.66 11.28 4.04
N LYS A 109 8.81 10.02 3.59
CA LYS A 109 9.59 9.69 2.40
C LYS A 109 8.98 10.26 1.12
N ALA A 110 7.67 10.13 0.93
CA ALA A 110 6.98 10.68 -0.23
C ALA A 110 7.13 12.22 -0.30
N ARG A 111 6.96 12.93 0.82
CA ARG A 111 7.18 14.38 0.88
C ARG A 111 8.62 14.76 0.57
N ALA A 112 9.60 14.07 1.13
CA ALA A 112 11.02 14.33 0.88
C ALA A 112 11.39 14.17 -0.59
N LEU A 113 10.71 13.26 -1.31
CA LEU A 113 10.89 13.04 -2.74
C LEU A 113 10.03 13.98 -3.62
N GLY A 114 9.18 14.82 -3.02
CA GLY A 114 8.33 15.78 -3.74
C GLY A 114 7.02 15.20 -4.28
N TYR A 115 6.49 14.11 -3.67
CA TYR A 115 5.23 13.45 -4.00
C TYR A 115 4.29 13.40 -2.79
N PRO A 116 3.78 14.53 -2.29
CA PRO A 116 3.05 14.58 -1.02
C PRO A 116 1.64 13.99 -1.07
N HIS A 117 1.10 13.66 -2.25
CA HIS A 117 -0.29 13.27 -2.43
C HIS A 117 -0.41 11.78 -2.69
N PHE A 118 -0.83 11.03 -1.68
CA PHE A 118 -1.11 9.60 -1.82
C PHE A 118 -2.41 9.38 -2.59
N LEU A 119 -2.35 8.55 -3.63
CA LEU A 119 -3.50 8.14 -4.44
C LEU A 119 -4.09 6.84 -3.90
N ARG A 120 -3.23 5.85 -3.60
CA ARG A 120 -3.66 4.56 -3.12
C ARG A 120 -2.62 3.90 -2.22
N LEU A 121 -3.11 3.14 -1.21
CA LEU A 121 -2.31 2.29 -0.34
C LEU A 121 -2.88 0.87 -0.32
N TRP A 122 -1.99 -0.11 -0.40
CA TRP A 122 -2.29 -1.52 -0.18
C TRP A 122 -1.58 -1.96 1.08
N ASN A 123 -2.32 -2.66 1.94
CA ASN A 123 -1.84 -3.07 3.26
C ASN A 123 -2.04 -4.56 3.42
N TYR A 124 -0.98 -5.24 3.83
CA TYR A 124 -0.96 -6.68 4.00
C TYR A 124 -0.37 -7.01 5.36
N PHE A 125 -1.04 -7.86 6.12
CA PHE A 125 -0.55 -8.34 7.42
C PHE A 125 -1.23 -9.65 7.79
N PRO A 126 -0.56 -10.53 8.56
CA PRO A 126 -1.10 -11.85 8.89
C PRO A 126 -2.27 -11.76 9.87
N ASP A 127 -3.08 -12.81 9.87
CA ASP A 127 -4.14 -13.05 10.86
C ASP A 127 -5.13 -11.87 11.01
N ILE A 128 -5.53 -11.23 9.92
CA ILE A 128 -6.29 -9.97 9.91
C ILE A 128 -7.54 -10.00 10.82
N ASN A 129 -8.23 -11.16 10.92
CA ASN A 129 -9.45 -11.34 11.71
C ASN A 129 -9.19 -11.90 13.13
N ARG A 130 -7.94 -12.22 13.47
CA ARG A 130 -7.59 -12.77 14.77
C ARG A 130 -7.73 -11.71 15.86
N ALA A 131 -8.29 -12.09 17.01
CA ALA A 131 -8.28 -11.24 18.18
C ALA A 131 -6.97 -11.43 18.97
N CYS A 132 -6.37 -10.32 19.40
CA CYS A 132 -5.26 -10.28 20.31
C CYS A 132 -5.64 -9.36 21.48
N ASP A 133 -5.57 -9.85 22.71
CA ASP A 133 -5.99 -9.14 23.94
C ASP A 133 -7.39 -8.49 23.84
N GLY A 134 -8.33 -9.24 23.23
CA GLY A 134 -9.71 -8.80 23.04
C GLY A 134 -9.93 -7.77 21.93
N LEU A 135 -8.91 -7.38 21.18
CA LEU A 135 -9.00 -6.50 20.04
C LEU A 135 -8.68 -7.26 18.75
N GLU A 136 -9.57 -7.20 17.77
CA GLU A 136 -9.31 -7.73 16.43
C GLU A 136 -8.14 -7.00 15.75
N ARG A 137 -7.23 -7.73 15.13
CA ARG A 137 -6.04 -7.16 14.49
C ARG A 137 -6.37 -6.10 13.43
N TYR A 138 -7.42 -6.29 12.64
CA TYR A 138 -7.89 -5.27 11.72
C TYR A 138 -8.25 -3.95 12.43
N ARG A 139 -8.87 -4.02 13.61
CA ARG A 139 -9.20 -2.82 14.41
C ARG A 139 -7.95 -2.16 14.99
N ALA A 140 -6.96 -2.94 15.42
CA ALA A 140 -5.66 -2.41 15.84
C ALA A 140 -4.94 -1.69 14.67
N PHE A 141 -4.93 -2.31 13.49
CA PHE A 141 -4.43 -1.68 12.26
C PHE A 141 -5.17 -0.37 11.96
N CYS A 142 -6.50 -0.34 11.98
CA CYS A 142 -7.30 0.87 11.75
C CYS A 142 -6.97 1.99 12.74
N ALA A 143 -6.73 1.65 14.02
CA ALA A 143 -6.35 2.63 15.03
C ALA A 143 -4.98 3.26 14.77
N GLY A 144 -3.97 2.44 14.44
CA GLY A 144 -2.63 2.91 14.09
C GLY A 144 -2.61 3.77 12.82
N ARG A 145 -3.35 3.35 11.80
CA ARG A 145 -3.51 4.08 10.55
C ARG A 145 -4.22 5.42 10.76
N HIS A 146 -5.32 5.45 11.51
CA HIS A 146 -6.03 6.69 11.85
C HIS A 146 -5.09 7.67 12.56
N GLN A 147 -4.34 7.20 13.55
CA GLN A 147 -3.37 8.02 14.30
C GLN A 147 -2.34 8.68 13.36
N ALA A 148 -1.81 7.94 12.41
CA ALA A 148 -0.84 8.47 11.45
C ALA A 148 -1.49 9.47 10.48
N LEU A 149 -2.62 9.12 9.87
CA LEU A 149 -3.30 9.98 8.90
C LEU A 149 -3.76 11.30 9.52
N ALA A 150 -4.33 11.28 10.73
CA ALA A 150 -4.74 12.48 11.44
C ALA A 150 -3.57 13.42 11.78
N ALA A 151 -2.36 12.86 11.97
CA ALA A 151 -1.17 13.66 12.21
C ALA A 151 -0.52 14.21 10.92
N GLU A 152 -0.67 13.49 9.80
CA GLU A 152 0.06 13.75 8.56
C GLU A 152 -0.75 14.55 7.52
N LEU A 153 -2.08 14.46 7.57
CA LEU A 153 -2.97 15.08 6.59
C LEU A 153 -3.83 16.16 7.26
N ALA A 154 -3.65 17.40 6.85
CA ALA A 154 -4.64 18.45 7.13
C ALA A 154 -5.96 18.10 6.41
N GLU A 155 -7.09 18.31 7.10
CA GLU A 155 -8.43 17.97 6.55
C GLU A 155 -8.49 16.51 6.06
N PHE A 156 -7.98 15.57 6.89
CA PHE A 156 -7.70 14.20 6.46
C PHE A 156 -8.93 13.48 5.88
N GLU A 157 -10.14 13.79 6.33
CA GLU A 157 -11.37 13.14 5.85
C GLU A 157 -11.64 13.37 4.35
N ILE A 158 -11.28 14.54 3.83
CA ILE A 158 -11.44 14.87 2.40
C ILE A 158 -10.18 14.61 1.56
N ARG A 159 -9.10 14.14 2.20
CA ARG A 159 -7.82 13.84 1.54
C ARG A 159 -7.37 12.40 1.73
N LEU A 160 -8.28 11.53 2.15
CA LEU A 160 -7.98 10.12 2.34
C LEU A 160 -7.61 9.45 1.01
N PRO A 161 -6.49 8.77 0.92
CA PRO A 161 -6.18 7.93 -0.23
C PRO A 161 -7.12 6.74 -0.30
N ALA A 162 -7.33 6.20 -1.49
CA ALA A 162 -7.95 4.91 -1.63
C ALA A 162 -7.10 3.85 -0.94
N ALA A 163 -7.70 2.84 -0.32
CA ALA A 163 -6.92 1.78 0.30
C ALA A 163 -7.67 0.46 0.44
N SER A 164 -6.88 -0.61 0.54
CA SER A 164 -7.31 -1.95 0.91
C SER A 164 -6.45 -2.49 2.04
N ALA A 165 -7.00 -3.44 2.81
CA ALA A 165 -6.26 -4.23 3.79
C ALA A 165 -6.64 -5.70 3.59
N ILE A 166 -5.64 -6.57 3.46
CA ILE A 166 -5.79 -7.99 3.11
C ILE A 166 -4.94 -8.81 4.08
N GLY A 167 -5.49 -9.93 4.54
CA GLY A 167 -4.78 -10.90 5.36
C GLY A 167 -3.77 -11.70 4.55
N THR A 168 -2.61 -12.01 5.13
CA THR A 168 -1.54 -12.81 4.52
C THR A 168 -1.18 -14.03 5.38
N HIS A 169 -0.42 -14.95 4.81
CA HIS A 169 0.17 -16.11 5.51
C HIS A 169 1.56 -15.76 6.09
N GLY A 170 1.62 -14.78 7.00
CA GLY A 170 2.87 -14.32 7.58
C GLY A 170 3.43 -13.06 6.90
N GLY A 171 4.71 -12.77 7.14
CA GLY A 171 5.43 -11.69 6.45
C GLY A 171 5.43 -10.33 7.14
N GLY A 172 4.89 -10.20 8.35
CA GLY A 172 4.81 -8.93 9.06
C GLY A 172 3.83 -7.94 8.43
N LEU A 173 3.98 -6.66 8.72
CA LEU A 173 3.21 -5.58 8.10
C LEU A 173 3.90 -5.13 6.81
N GLN A 174 3.24 -5.31 5.69
CA GLN A 174 3.72 -4.88 4.39
C GLN A 174 2.77 -3.85 3.79
N LEU A 175 3.33 -2.76 3.28
CA LEU A 175 2.61 -1.71 2.58
C LEU A 175 3.27 -1.43 1.25
N TYR A 176 2.46 -1.21 0.22
CA TYR A 176 2.91 -0.46 -0.93
C TYR A 176 1.90 0.65 -1.28
N ALA A 177 2.38 1.68 -1.93
CA ALA A 177 1.61 2.89 -2.15
C ALA A 177 1.96 3.54 -3.48
N LEU A 178 0.98 4.21 -4.05
CA LEU A 178 1.13 5.12 -5.17
C LEU A 178 0.88 6.55 -4.71
N ALA A 179 1.83 7.43 -4.99
CA ALA A 179 1.74 8.85 -4.67
C ALA A 179 2.05 9.70 -5.91
N ALA A 180 1.65 10.97 -5.89
CA ALA A 180 1.83 11.90 -6.99
C ALA A 180 2.25 13.29 -6.51
N ARG A 181 2.75 14.12 -7.44
CA ARG A 181 3.10 15.53 -7.18
C ARG A 181 1.86 16.40 -6.97
N GLN A 182 0.78 16.08 -7.65
CA GLN A 182 -0.49 16.80 -7.57
C GLN A 182 -1.57 15.92 -6.94
N PRO A 183 -2.54 16.48 -6.22
CA PRO A 183 -3.59 15.70 -5.60
C PRO A 183 -4.46 14.97 -6.64
N GLY A 184 -4.99 13.82 -6.26
CA GLY A 184 -6.08 13.17 -6.94
C GLY A 184 -7.43 13.60 -6.35
N LEU A 185 -8.50 13.36 -7.09
CA LEU A 185 -9.86 13.51 -6.63
C LEU A 185 -10.29 12.27 -5.85
N GLN A 186 -10.72 12.45 -4.60
CA GLN A 186 -11.31 11.39 -3.79
C GLN A 186 -12.69 11.03 -4.33
N ILE A 187 -12.95 9.74 -4.51
CA ILE A 187 -14.24 9.21 -4.97
C ILE A 187 -14.88 8.40 -3.85
N GLU A 188 -16.10 8.80 -3.47
CA GLU A 188 -16.93 8.06 -2.52
C GLU A 188 -18.17 7.50 -3.22
N ASN A 189 -18.77 6.45 -2.65
CA ASN A 189 -20.02 5.91 -3.14
C ASN A 189 -21.19 6.67 -2.48
N PRO A 190 -22.01 7.44 -3.23
CA PRO A 190 -23.10 8.21 -2.67
C PRO A 190 -24.23 7.36 -2.07
N ARG A 191 -24.24 6.04 -2.35
CA ARG A 191 -25.22 5.08 -1.80
C ARG A 191 -24.75 4.41 -0.50
N GLN A 192 -23.57 4.74 -0.01
CA GLN A 192 -22.98 4.14 1.19
C GLN A 192 -22.49 5.22 2.13
N VAL A 193 -22.55 4.95 3.42
CA VAL A 193 -21.84 5.75 4.42
C VAL A 193 -20.34 5.64 4.16
N SER A 194 -19.64 6.75 4.13
CA SER A 194 -18.19 6.76 3.99
C SER A 194 -17.54 5.97 5.12
N ALA A 195 -16.47 5.22 4.81
CA ALA A 195 -15.87 4.30 5.76
C ALA A 195 -15.40 5.00 7.05
N PHE A 196 -14.92 6.23 6.96
CA PHE A 196 -14.49 7.04 8.10
C PHE A 196 -15.63 7.56 8.99
N HIS A 197 -16.90 7.41 8.57
CA HIS A 197 -18.11 7.70 9.35
C HIS A 197 -18.82 6.45 9.88
N TYR A 198 -18.19 5.27 9.81
CA TYR A 198 -18.82 4.06 10.34
C TYR A 198 -19.05 4.16 11.84
N PRO A 199 -20.22 3.66 12.34
CA PRO A 199 -20.56 3.71 13.75
C PRO A 199 -19.52 3.03 14.66
N PRO A 200 -19.37 3.47 15.93
CA PRO A 200 -18.41 2.93 16.89
C PRO A 200 -18.52 1.43 17.16
N GLN A 201 -19.67 0.81 16.88
CA GLN A 201 -19.86 -0.64 16.98
C GLN A 201 -18.92 -1.46 16.09
N TYR A 202 -18.45 -0.89 14.98
CA TYR A 202 -17.48 -1.53 14.08
C TYR A 202 -16.03 -1.34 14.54
N GLY A 203 -15.77 -0.52 15.56
CA GLY A 203 -14.46 -0.28 16.14
C GLY A 203 -14.36 1.11 16.78
N ARG A 204 -13.42 1.29 17.72
CA ARG A 204 -13.18 2.58 18.39
C ARG A 204 -12.75 3.68 17.40
N ARG A 205 -12.19 3.28 16.30
CA ARG A 205 -11.78 4.19 15.18
C ARG A 205 -12.29 3.60 13.89
N SER A 206 -12.99 4.41 13.12
CA SER A 206 -13.50 4.04 11.80
C SER A 206 -12.34 3.81 10.83
N PRO A 207 -12.51 2.92 9.85
CA PRO A 207 -11.54 2.76 8.76
C PRO A 207 -11.34 4.07 8.00
N SER A 208 -10.10 4.52 7.88
CA SER A 208 -9.77 5.83 7.29
C SER A 208 -9.30 5.66 5.83
N PHE A 209 -10.21 5.48 4.89
CA PHE A 209 -9.90 5.35 3.45
C PHE A 209 -11.04 5.90 2.58
N SER A 210 -10.71 6.34 1.38
CA SER A 210 -11.67 6.58 0.31
C SER A 210 -11.90 5.32 -0.54
N ARG A 211 -12.99 5.28 -1.30
CA ARG A 211 -13.32 4.12 -2.16
C ARG A 211 -12.42 4.04 -3.37
N ALA A 212 -12.14 5.19 -3.97
CA ALA A 212 -11.22 5.32 -5.08
C ALA A 212 -10.56 6.70 -5.07
N ALA A 213 -9.50 6.85 -5.86
CA ALA A 213 -8.91 8.14 -6.19
C ALA A 213 -8.75 8.23 -7.70
N LEU A 214 -9.16 9.35 -8.28
CA LEU A 214 -8.99 9.67 -9.69
C LEU A 214 -7.83 10.68 -9.83
N LYS A 215 -6.96 10.44 -10.79
CA LYS A 215 -5.88 11.36 -11.15
C LYS A 215 -5.79 11.43 -12.67
N ASP A 216 -5.97 12.63 -13.21
CA ASP A 216 -5.80 12.97 -14.62
C ASP A 216 -4.32 13.14 -15.00
#